data_3b46cfde82d214b9d3a5ceb79d14b8a1
#
_entry.id   3b46cfde82d214b9d3a5ceb79d14b8a1
#
_cell.length_a   1.000
_cell.length_b   1.000
_cell.length_c   1.000
_cell.angle_alpha   90.00
_cell.angle_beta   90.00
_cell.angle_gamma   90.00
#
_symmetry.space_group_name_H-M   'P 1'
#
loop_
_entity.id
_entity.type
_entity.pdbx_description
1 polymer ?
#
loop_
_entity_poly.entity_id
_entity_poly.type
_entity_poly.pdbx_seq_one_letter_code
_entity_poly.pdbx_strand_id
1 'polypeptide(L)'
;MTSRILLALAATIAISASAQAQNPPLNFDQAAYITCREAHAMNPEARKALAVFLAEHSARVRGVLIPDGEQGAQLAHLVRGGCTLSPDAYLFTVVDRAIVAESSKLPKRK
;
A
#
# COMPACT_ATOMS: atom_id res chain seq x y z
N MET A 1 -52.22 -23.07 -21.78
CA MET A 1 -51.83 -22.91 -21.61
C MET A 1 -51.07 -22.26 -21.14
N THR A 2 -50.69 -22.18 -20.93
CA THR A 2 -50.06 -21.70 -20.61
C THR A 2 -49.08 -21.16 -20.15
N SER A 3 -48.59 -20.90 -19.93
CA SER A 3 -47.71 -20.45 -19.65
C SER A 3 -46.79 -20.04 -19.13
N ARG A 4 -46.34 -19.85 -18.95
CA ARG A 4 -45.56 -19.56 -18.47
C ARG A 4 -44.63 -18.94 -18.18
N ILE A 5 -44.06 -18.63 -17.89
CA ILE A 5 -43.21 -18.09 -17.64
C ILE A 5 -42.34 -17.66 -17.09
N LEU A 6 -41.88 -17.56 -16.82
CA LEU A 6 -41.00 -17.25 -16.37
C LEU A 6 -40.11 -16.61 -16.05
N LEU A 7 -39.63 -16.41 -15.86
CA LEU A 7 -38.80 -15.91 -15.63
C LEU A 7 -37.86 -15.49 -15.04
N ALA A 8 -37.37 -15.49 -14.69
CA ALA A 8 -36.52 -15.20 -14.17
C ALA A 8 -35.68 -14.54 -13.88
N LEU A 9 -35.23 -14.29 -13.72
CA LEU A 9 -34.46 -13.74 -13.50
C LEU A 9 -33.43 -13.45 -12.87
N ALA A 10 -32.94 -13.54 -12.56
CA ALA A 10 -32.00 -13.52 -12.14
C ALA A 10 -31.16 -12.68 -11.74
N ALA A 11 -30.73 -12.23 -11.62
CA ALA A 11 -30.10 -11.36 -11.33
C ALA A 11 -28.97 -11.30 -10.72
N THR A 12 -28.55 -11.28 -10.13
CA THR A 12 -27.55 -11.31 -9.65
C THR A 12 -26.61 -10.51 -9.47
N ILE A 13 -25.84 -10.34 -9.31
CA ILE A 13 -25.03 -9.56 -9.19
C ILE A 13 -24.00 -9.48 -8.39
N ALA A 14 -23.56 -9.51 -7.91
CA ALA A 14 -22.57 -9.65 -7.18
C ALA A 14 -21.42 -8.96 -7.42
N ILE A 15 -21.09 -8.25 -7.57
CA ILE A 15 -20.11 -7.59 -7.87
C ILE A 15 -19.32 -6.98 -6.86
N SER A 16 -19.60 -6.61 -5.77
CA SER A 16 -18.81 -5.86 -4.82
C SER A 16 -17.55 -6.56 -4.40
N ALA A 17 -17.44 -7.83 -4.60
CA ALA A 17 -16.24 -8.53 -4.20
C ALA A 17 -14.99 -8.01 -4.89
N SER A 18 -15.11 -7.61 -6.15
CA SER A 18 -13.92 -7.14 -6.86
C SER A 18 -13.46 -5.80 -6.36
N ALA A 19 -14.37 -4.95 -5.92
CA ALA A 19 -13.96 -3.67 -5.37
C ALA A 19 -13.17 -3.83 -4.08
N GLN A 20 -13.55 -4.80 -3.26
CA GLN A 20 -12.84 -5.04 -2.01
C GLN A 20 -11.45 -5.61 -2.25
N ALA A 21 -11.27 -6.36 -3.33
CA ALA A 21 -9.96 -6.94 -3.64
C ALA A 21 -8.92 -5.87 -3.93
N GLN A 22 -9.34 -4.67 -4.34
CA GLN A 22 -8.42 -3.60 -4.65
C GLN A 22 -7.93 -2.86 -3.41
N ASN A 23 -8.62 -3.04 -2.28
CA ASN A 23 -8.28 -2.38 -1.04
C ASN A 23 -8.18 -3.41 0.06
N PRO A 24 -7.09 -4.19 0.05
CA PRO A 24 -6.93 -5.19 1.09
C PRO A 24 -6.81 -4.54 2.46
N PRO A 25 -7.23 -5.24 3.51
CA PRO A 25 -7.07 -4.73 4.86
C PRO A 25 -5.60 -4.43 5.13
N LEU A 26 -5.32 -3.32 5.80
CA LEU A 26 -3.97 -2.95 6.13
C LEU A 26 -3.59 -3.58 7.46
N ASN A 27 -3.06 -4.79 7.35
CA ASN A 27 -2.55 -5.55 8.47
C ASN A 27 -1.04 -5.65 8.29
N PHE A 28 -0.28 -5.27 9.32
CA PHE A 28 1.17 -5.19 9.16
C PHE A 28 1.78 -6.53 8.80
N ASP A 29 1.33 -7.60 9.43
CA ASP A 29 1.94 -8.91 9.17
C ASP A 29 1.80 -9.33 7.70
N GLN A 30 0.71 -8.95 7.06
CA GLN A 30 0.51 -9.24 5.66
C GLN A 30 1.19 -8.20 4.77
N ALA A 31 1.08 -6.94 5.15
CA ALA A 31 1.64 -5.85 4.35
C ALA A 31 3.16 -5.92 4.27
N ALA A 32 3.80 -6.38 5.33
CA ALA A 32 5.26 -6.45 5.39
C ALA A 32 5.86 -7.39 4.36
N TYR A 33 5.08 -8.32 3.84
CA TYR A 33 5.57 -9.31 2.88
C TYR A 33 5.15 -9.02 1.44
N ILE A 34 4.56 -7.88 1.18
CA ILE A 34 4.23 -7.49 -0.19
C ILE A 34 5.50 -6.98 -0.85
N THR A 35 5.83 -7.54 -2.01
CA THR A 35 7.02 -7.11 -2.74
C THR A 35 6.76 -5.80 -3.48
N CYS A 36 7.86 -5.14 -3.85
CA CYS A 36 7.76 -3.95 -4.70
C CYS A 36 6.98 -4.24 -5.99
N ARG A 37 7.25 -5.41 -6.60
CA ARG A 37 6.57 -5.81 -7.82
C ARG A 37 5.07 -5.95 -7.60
N GLU A 38 4.66 -6.59 -6.52
CA GLU A 38 3.25 -6.75 -6.20
C GLU A 38 2.58 -5.40 -5.93
N ALA A 39 3.27 -4.53 -5.21
CA ALA A 39 2.74 -3.19 -4.93
C ALA A 39 2.58 -2.39 -6.21
N HIS A 40 3.53 -2.52 -7.14
CA HIS A 40 3.46 -1.81 -8.41
C HIS A 40 2.23 -2.23 -9.23
N ALA A 41 1.80 -3.47 -9.10
CA ALA A 41 0.63 -3.97 -9.80
C ALA A 41 -0.69 -3.51 -9.19
N MET A 42 -0.67 -2.96 -7.99
CA MET A 42 -1.88 -2.46 -7.34
C MET A 42 -2.33 -1.13 -7.98
N ASN A 43 -3.60 -0.78 -7.80
CA ASN A 43 -4.02 0.53 -8.28
C ASN A 43 -3.29 1.62 -7.48
N PRO A 44 -3.15 2.83 -8.05
CA PRO A 44 -2.34 3.87 -7.41
C PRO A 44 -2.77 4.26 -6.02
N GLU A 45 -4.07 4.29 -5.75
CA GLU A 45 -4.56 4.68 -4.43
C GLU A 45 -4.25 3.62 -3.39
N ALA A 46 -4.46 2.35 -3.72
CA ALA A 46 -4.15 1.25 -2.80
C ALA A 46 -2.65 1.17 -2.55
N ARG A 47 -1.86 1.36 -3.59
CA ARG A 47 -0.41 1.35 -3.47
C ARG A 47 0.07 2.46 -2.55
N LYS A 48 -0.48 3.66 -2.70
CA LYS A 48 -0.13 4.78 -1.84
C LYS A 48 -0.50 4.51 -0.39
N ALA A 49 -1.72 4.00 -0.16
CA ALA A 49 -2.16 3.68 1.18
C ALA A 49 -1.25 2.65 1.84
N LEU A 50 -0.84 1.65 1.08
CA LEU A 50 0.09 0.63 1.58
C LEU A 50 1.43 1.25 1.95
N ALA A 51 1.99 2.08 1.08
CA ALA A 51 3.28 2.71 1.34
C ALA A 51 3.22 3.60 2.58
N VAL A 52 2.15 4.39 2.72
CA VAL A 52 1.98 5.26 3.87
C VAL A 52 1.85 4.43 5.15
N PHE A 53 1.07 3.36 5.09
CA PHE A 53 0.89 2.48 6.25
C PHE A 53 2.22 1.91 6.73
N LEU A 54 3.03 1.40 5.81
CA LEU A 54 4.33 0.84 6.14
C LEU A 54 5.30 1.91 6.62
N ALA A 55 5.26 3.08 6.00
CA ALA A 55 6.13 4.18 6.40
C ALA A 55 5.81 4.67 7.80
N GLU A 56 4.53 4.76 8.14
CA GLU A 56 4.14 5.16 9.49
C GLU A 56 4.58 4.14 10.53
N HIS A 57 4.50 2.86 10.20
CA HIS A 57 4.98 1.83 11.11
C HIS A 57 6.48 1.98 11.36
N SER A 58 7.26 2.11 10.30
CA SER A 58 8.71 2.27 10.42
C SER A 58 9.06 3.54 11.21
N ALA A 59 8.37 4.65 10.91
CA ALA A 59 8.62 5.91 11.58
C ALA A 59 8.37 5.82 13.09
N ARG A 60 7.29 5.15 13.47
CA ARG A 60 6.99 4.97 14.89
C ARG A 60 8.08 4.16 15.59
N VAL A 61 8.50 3.07 14.98
CA VAL A 61 9.54 2.23 15.57
C VAL A 61 10.86 2.99 15.72
N ARG A 62 11.13 3.88 14.78
CA ARG A 62 12.38 4.63 14.78
C ARG A 62 12.30 5.99 15.46
N GLY A 63 11.15 6.32 16.03
CA GLY A 63 11.00 7.54 16.80
C GLY A 63 11.03 8.81 15.98
N VAL A 64 10.59 8.75 14.72
CA VAL A 64 10.57 9.93 13.85
C VAL A 64 9.18 10.13 13.30
N LEU A 65 8.97 11.32 12.73
CA LEU A 65 7.73 11.66 12.03
C LEU A 65 8.03 11.83 10.56
N ILE A 66 7.05 11.54 9.74
CA ILE A 66 7.16 11.78 8.31
C ILE A 66 6.35 13.02 8.00
N PRO A 67 7.01 14.15 7.71
CA PRO A 67 6.28 15.38 7.43
C PRO A 67 5.75 15.39 6.02
N ASP A 68 4.77 16.23 5.80
CA ASP A 68 4.32 16.54 4.45
C ASP A 68 5.37 17.42 3.78
N GLY A 69 5.27 17.56 2.46
CA GLY A 69 6.13 18.45 1.73
C GLY A 69 7.38 17.77 1.22
N GLU A 70 8.48 18.51 1.17
CA GLU A 70 9.68 18.04 0.49
C GLU A 70 10.31 16.82 1.12
N GLN A 71 10.31 16.75 2.45
CA GLN A 71 10.92 15.58 3.11
C GLN A 71 10.11 14.32 2.85
N GLY A 72 8.78 14.43 2.89
CA GLY A 72 7.94 13.29 2.54
C GLY A 72 8.09 12.89 1.09
N ALA A 73 8.19 13.87 0.19
CA ALA A 73 8.43 13.62 -1.23
C ALA A 73 9.76 12.94 -1.46
N GLN A 74 10.79 13.33 -0.71
CA GLN A 74 12.10 12.71 -0.81
C GLN A 74 12.06 11.24 -0.40
N LEU A 75 11.35 10.93 0.67
CA LEU A 75 11.17 9.53 1.06
C LEU A 75 10.48 8.74 -0.04
N ALA A 76 9.43 9.29 -0.61
CA ALA A 76 8.71 8.62 -1.69
C ALA A 76 9.64 8.38 -2.88
N HIS A 77 10.48 9.36 -3.19
CA HIS A 77 11.45 9.23 -4.28
C HIS A 77 12.44 8.10 -4.01
N LEU A 78 12.96 8.02 -2.79
CA LEU A 78 13.90 6.96 -2.42
C LEU A 78 13.24 5.58 -2.48
N VAL A 79 11.98 5.47 -2.07
CA VAL A 79 11.25 4.22 -2.14
C VAL A 79 11.07 3.79 -3.60
N ARG A 80 10.66 4.71 -4.46
CA ARG A 80 10.51 4.41 -5.88
C ARG A 80 11.82 3.94 -6.49
N GLY A 81 12.92 4.63 -6.17
CA GLY A 81 14.23 4.25 -6.68
C GLY A 81 14.65 2.88 -6.18
N GLY A 82 14.45 2.63 -4.88
CA GLY A 82 14.79 1.34 -4.30
C GLY A 82 14.00 0.19 -4.91
N CYS A 83 12.71 0.40 -5.11
CA CYS A 83 11.86 -0.61 -5.74
C CYS A 83 12.23 -0.84 -7.20
N THR A 84 12.62 0.21 -7.93
CA THR A 84 13.06 0.07 -9.30
C THR A 84 14.31 -0.81 -9.38
N LEU A 85 15.23 -0.61 -8.44
CA LEU A 85 16.47 -1.39 -8.41
C LEU A 85 16.26 -2.80 -7.89
N SER A 86 15.29 -3.01 -7.04
CA SER A 86 15.06 -4.30 -6.39
C SER A 86 13.58 -4.65 -6.39
N PRO A 87 13.01 -4.96 -7.54
CA PRO A 87 11.56 -5.19 -7.62
C PRO A 87 11.07 -6.38 -6.81
N ASP A 88 11.93 -7.32 -6.51
CA ASP A 88 11.55 -8.48 -5.72
C ASP A 88 11.77 -8.31 -4.22
N ALA A 89 12.29 -7.16 -3.81
CA ALA A 89 12.42 -6.85 -2.39
C ALA A 89 11.03 -6.59 -1.77
N TYR A 90 10.92 -6.82 -0.49
CA TYR A 90 9.70 -6.44 0.20
C TYR A 90 9.61 -4.93 0.26
N LEU A 91 8.44 -4.42 -0.02
CA LEU A 91 8.23 -2.97 0.02
C LEU A 91 8.61 -2.39 1.38
N PHE A 92 8.25 -3.08 2.46
CA PHE A 92 8.58 -2.60 3.79
C PHE A 92 10.08 -2.44 3.99
N THR A 93 10.87 -3.38 3.48
CA THR A 93 12.34 -3.27 3.57
C THR A 93 12.83 -2.00 2.88
N VAL A 94 12.31 -1.71 1.71
CA VAL A 94 12.71 -0.53 0.95
C VAL A 94 12.29 0.74 1.69
N VAL A 95 11.05 0.76 2.19
CA VAL A 95 10.53 1.90 2.95
C VAL A 95 11.37 2.14 4.21
N ASP A 96 11.65 1.08 4.94
CA ASP A 96 12.41 1.20 6.19
C ASP A 96 13.82 1.73 5.94
N ARG A 97 14.47 1.25 4.89
CA ARG A 97 15.79 1.74 4.54
C ARG A 97 15.78 3.21 4.15
N ALA A 98 14.75 3.65 3.46
CA ALA A 98 14.63 5.06 3.10
C ALA A 98 14.50 5.92 4.37
N ILE A 99 13.68 5.48 5.32
CA ILE A 99 13.50 6.21 6.56
C ILE A 99 14.79 6.24 7.38
N VAL A 100 15.50 5.12 7.44
CA VAL A 100 16.79 5.09 8.13
C VAL A 100 17.77 6.06 7.50
N ALA A 101 17.82 6.09 6.17
CA ALA A 101 18.74 6.96 5.46
C ALA A 101 18.44 8.45 5.72
N GLU A 102 17.19 8.79 5.96
CA GLU A 102 16.80 10.19 6.18
C GLU A 102 16.52 10.51 7.65
N SER A 103 16.73 9.55 8.55
CA SER A 103 16.27 9.68 9.94
C SER A 103 16.87 10.88 10.66
N SER A 104 18.11 11.24 10.37
CA SER A 104 18.74 12.41 11.02
C SER A 104 18.11 13.72 10.60
N LYS A 105 17.42 13.74 9.47
CA LYS A 105 16.76 14.94 8.94
C LYS A 105 15.29 15.00 9.28
N LEU A 106 14.73 13.89 9.74
CA LEU A 106 13.29 13.84 10.04
C LEU A 106 13.01 14.36 11.45
N PRO A 107 11.86 15.01 11.66
CA PRO A 107 11.48 15.44 12.99
C PRO A 107 11.37 14.26 13.94
N LYS A 108 11.73 14.48 15.17
CA LYS A 108 11.62 13.44 16.19
C LYS A 108 10.21 13.33 16.71
N ARG A 109 9.78 12.11 16.98
CA ARG A 109 8.48 11.86 17.60
C ARG A 109 8.61 12.13 19.08
N LYS A 110 7.65 12.80 19.64
CA LYS A 110 7.64 13.12 21.07
C LYS A 110 6.87 12.10 21.87
#